data_9c9fde471211d78a0d7616958d8b10d3
#
_entry.id   9c9fde471211d78a0d7616958d8b10d3
#
_cell.length_a   1.000
_cell.length_b   1.000
_cell.length_c   1.000
_cell.angle_alpha   90.00
_cell.angle_beta   90.00
_cell.angle_gamma   90.00
#
_symmetry.space_group_name_H-M   'P 1'
#
loop_
_entity.id
_entity.type
_entity.pdbx_description
1 polymer ?
#
loop_
_entity_poly.entity_id
_entity_poly.type
_entity_poly.pdbx_seq_one_letter_code
_entity_poly.pdbx_strand_id
1 'polypeptide(L)'
;MSNGKRRYFPGANTGRGFIGHFEGIVPPWSEPHYTYVLKGGPGVGKSTLMKKCAAIARANGFTVEEFRCASDPESFDAVRIPQRRLVLLDGTAPHTIDPAMPGIDGETLDLGRFLHKEVFKRRREELFVLAEENRAHYKNVFACLSAAGSLRRAAVSEAARSADLTMIRTFLKEGFTLPKEGTPRTLFLTSPTPAGVADFREAQDAENTVYLPGVLGAVFLNEAMKLVQNTQTEIFLHPLTPEAPQCVRIGDTMLCAADDTRSTLNEFLLSPLSDFIPFAMQEAETLTAQAVEELRLCKRTHDAIETIYRPFVDYDHVERETNRLLETLRL
;
A
#
# COMPACT_ATOMS: atom_id res chain seq x y z
N MET A 1 -20.94 13.76 4.22
CA MET A 1 -20.12 13.89 3.00
C MET A 1 -18.72 13.44 3.39
N SER A 2 -18.21 12.36 2.83
CA SER A 2 -16.87 11.92 3.12
C SER A 2 -15.88 13.01 2.64
N ASN A 3 -14.86 13.23 3.40
CA ASN A 3 -13.97 14.39 3.27
C ASN A 3 -12.99 14.28 2.08
N GLY A 4 -13.37 13.61 0.98
CA GLY A 4 -12.61 13.48 -0.27
C GLY A 4 -11.21 12.87 -0.11
N LYS A 5 -10.98 12.06 0.94
CA LYS A 5 -9.67 11.52 1.30
C LYS A 5 -9.69 10.00 1.23
N ARG A 6 -8.95 9.44 0.28
CA ARG A 6 -8.71 8.00 0.16
C ARG A 6 -7.26 7.68 0.50
N ARG A 7 -7.02 6.59 1.22
CA ARG A 7 -5.68 6.16 1.63
C ARG A 7 -5.38 4.77 1.14
N TYR A 8 -4.13 4.59 0.68
CA TYR A 8 -3.63 3.32 0.15
C TYR A 8 -2.18 3.11 0.56
N PHE A 9 -1.72 1.87 0.45
CA PHE A 9 -0.32 1.54 0.32
C PHE A 9 -0.04 1.11 -1.12
N PRO A 10 0.87 1.78 -1.85
CA PRO A 10 1.27 1.34 -3.19
C PRO A 10 2.18 0.10 -3.11
N GLY A 11 2.74 -0.16 -1.93
CA GLY A 11 3.52 -1.36 -1.62
C GLY A 11 3.41 -1.73 -0.16
N ALA A 12 3.63 -3.00 0.15
CA ALA A 12 3.57 -3.54 1.51
C ALA A 12 4.77 -4.40 1.86
N ASN A 13 5.07 -4.47 3.17
CA ASN A 13 5.99 -5.46 3.71
C ASN A 13 5.30 -6.82 3.73
N THR A 14 5.87 -7.81 3.04
CA THR A 14 5.28 -9.15 2.86
C THR A 14 6.28 -10.26 3.17
N GLY A 15 5.81 -11.49 3.26
CA GLY A 15 6.68 -12.66 3.40
C GLY A 15 7.58 -12.96 2.19
N ARG A 16 7.39 -12.25 1.08
CA ARG A 16 8.22 -12.32 -0.13
C ARG A 16 9.13 -11.10 -0.31
N GLY A 17 9.31 -10.30 0.72
CA GLY A 17 9.98 -9.02 0.67
C GLY A 17 9.00 -7.86 0.52
N PHE A 18 9.50 -6.69 0.18
CA PHE A 18 8.64 -5.57 -0.19
C PHE A 18 8.03 -5.82 -1.57
N ILE A 19 6.71 -5.82 -1.65
CA ILE A 19 5.97 -5.93 -2.92
C ILE A 19 5.28 -4.61 -3.20
N GLY A 20 5.53 -4.03 -4.37
CA GLY A 20 4.95 -2.77 -4.83
C GLY A 20 4.05 -2.97 -6.05
N HIS A 21 2.93 -2.22 -6.07
CA HIS A 21 1.99 -2.07 -7.17
C HIS A 21 1.87 -0.59 -7.52
N PHE A 22 3.00 0.04 -7.85
CA PHE A 22 3.07 1.47 -8.16
C PHE A 22 2.34 1.82 -9.45
N GLU A 23 2.17 0.86 -10.35
CA GLU A 23 1.29 0.96 -11.52
C GLU A 23 -0.18 1.21 -11.14
N GLY A 24 -0.59 0.76 -9.96
CA GLY A 24 -1.92 1.00 -9.41
C GLY A 24 -2.16 2.45 -8.93
N ILE A 25 -1.13 3.30 -8.88
CA ILE A 25 -1.30 4.73 -8.55
C ILE A 25 -2.09 5.42 -9.65
N VAL A 26 -1.82 5.08 -10.92
CA VAL A 26 -2.58 5.55 -12.08
C VAL A 26 -3.29 4.36 -12.70
N PRO A 27 -4.62 4.22 -12.54
CA PRO A 27 -5.36 3.10 -13.11
C PRO A 27 -5.22 3.04 -14.64
N PRO A 28 -5.02 1.85 -15.24
CA PRO A 28 -4.82 1.70 -16.68
C PRO A 28 -5.99 2.21 -17.53
N TRP A 29 -7.21 2.17 -16.96
CA TRP A 29 -8.44 2.64 -17.64
C TRP A 29 -8.70 4.14 -17.46
N SER A 30 -7.90 4.83 -16.66
CA SER A 30 -8.08 6.27 -16.44
C SER A 30 -7.50 7.06 -17.60
N GLU A 31 -7.96 8.29 -17.75
CA GLU A 31 -7.34 9.22 -18.67
C GLU A 31 -5.87 9.49 -18.29
N PRO A 32 -5.01 9.83 -19.26
CA PRO A 32 -3.61 10.12 -19.00
C PRO A 32 -3.42 11.13 -17.86
N HIS A 33 -2.47 10.86 -16.98
CA HIS A 33 -2.08 11.72 -15.87
C HIS A 33 -0.70 12.31 -16.14
N TYR A 34 -0.49 13.55 -15.68
CA TYR A 34 0.85 14.13 -15.65
C TYR A 34 1.51 13.78 -14.31
N THR A 35 2.68 13.15 -14.37
CA THR A 35 3.36 12.62 -13.19
C THR A 35 4.65 13.38 -12.90
N TYR A 36 4.75 13.98 -11.73
CA TYR A 36 6.01 14.50 -11.18
C TYR A 36 6.71 13.41 -10.37
N VAL A 37 7.83 12.91 -10.89
CA VAL A 37 8.65 11.91 -10.21
C VAL A 37 9.71 12.60 -9.37
N LEU A 38 9.57 12.52 -8.05
CA LEU A 38 10.46 13.17 -7.09
C LEU A 38 11.66 12.27 -6.81
N LYS A 39 12.87 12.78 -7.02
CA LYS A 39 14.13 12.08 -6.72
C LYS A 39 14.87 12.77 -5.57
N GLY A 40 15.69 12.03 -4.85
CA GLY A 40 16.52 12.55 -3.77
C GLY A 40 16.63 11.59 -2.58
N GLY A 41 17.64 11.77 -1.77
CA GLY A 41 17.91 10.94 -0.59
C GLY A 41 16.86 11.09 0.54
N PRO A 42 17.08 10.39 1.66
CA PRO A 42 16.26 10.56 2.86
C PRO A 42 16.28 12.01 3.35
N GLY A 43 15.17 12.51 3.87
CA GLY A 43 15.10 13.83 4.49
C GLY A 43 15.14 15.06 3.57
N VAL A 44 15.22 14.90 2.23
CA VAL A 44 15.29 16.04 1.29
C VAL A 44 13.95 16.76 1.04
N GLY A 45 12.85 16.34 1.71
CA GLY A 45 11.58 17.07 1.64
C GLY A 45 10.53 16.52 0.66
N LYS A 46 10.76 15.37 -0.02
CA LYS A 46 9.79 14.76 -0.96
C LYS A 46 8.38 14.60 -0.37
N SER A 47 8.27 13.92 0.77
CA SER A 47 6.99 13.71 1.46
C SER A 47 6.36 15.03 1.92
N THR A 48 7.15 16.00 2.35
CA THR A 48 6.66 17.34 2.74
C THR A 48 6.03 18.08 1.55
N LEU A 49 6.66 18.02 0.37
CA LEU A 49 6.13 18.60 -0.87
C LEU A 49 4.78 17.95 -1.21
N MET A 50 4.70 16.61 -1.21
CA MET A 50 3.46 15.87 -1.48
C MET A 50 2.35 16.19 -0.48
N LYS A 51 2.68 16.33 0.82
CA LYS A 51 1.73 16.74 1.86
C LYS A 51 1.20 18.16 1.66
N LYS A 52 2.06 19.12 1.28
CA LYS A 52 1.65 20.50 0.95
C LYS A 52 0.70 20.49 -0.26
N CYS A 53 1.05 19.76 -1.33
CA CYS A 53 0.21 19.60 -2.52
C CYS A 53 -1.18 19.01 -2.16
N ALA A 54 -1.20 17.93 -1.39
CA ALA A 54 -2.44 17.30 -0.92
C ALA A 54 -3.32 18.25 -0.07
N ALA A 55 -2.69 19.06 0.79
CA ALA A 55 -3.41 20.02 1.64
C ALA A 55 -4.06 21.14 0.81
N ILE A 56 -3.33 21.70 -0.16
CA ILE A 56 -3.85 22.73 -1.07
C ILE A 56 -4.99 22.18 -1.91
N ALA A 57 -4.81 20.99 -2.51
CA ALA A 57 -5.85 20.36 -3.32
C ALA A 57 -7.15 20.14 -2.53
N ARG A 58 -7.06 19.65 -1.29
CA ARG A 58 -8.23 19.49 -0.41
C ARG A 58 -8.90 20.82 -0.06
N ALA A 59 -8.10 21.84 0.25
CA ALA A 59 -8.63 23.16 0.55
C ALA A 59 -9.42 23.77 -0.62
N ASN A 60 -9.08 23.37 -1.86
CA ASN A 60 -9.79 23.77 -3.08
C ASN A 60 -10.86 22.75 -3.53
N GLY A 61 -11.27 21.82 -2.66
CA GLY A 61 -12.39 20.90 -2.88
C GLY A 61 -12.09 19.70 -3.78
N PHE A 62 -10.81 19.45 -4.11
CA PHE A 62 -10.43 18.27 -4.89
C PHE A 62 -10.37 17.01 -4.02
N THR A 63 -10.73 15.89 -4.61
CA THR A 63 -10.46 14.56 -4.03
C THR A 63 -8.96 14.28 -4.08
N VAL A 64 -8.43 13.75 -2.98
CA VAL A 64 -7.01 13.41 -2.86
C VAL A 64 -6.87 11.94 -2.49
N GLU A 65 -6.15 11.20 -3.32
CA GLU A 65 -5.68 9.85 -3.01
C GLU A 65 -4.27 9.93 -2.42
N GLU A 66 -4.12 9.50 -1.18
CA GLU A 66 -2.86 9.48 -0.44
C GLU A 66 -2.28 8.06 -0.46
N PHE A 67 -1.08 7.91 -1.00
CA PHE A 67 -0.35 6.65 -1.00
C PHE A 67 0.73 6.72 0.07
N ARG A 68 0.57 5.90 1.11
CA ARG A 68 1.38 5.92 2.31
C ARG A 68 2.56 4.96 2.22
N CYS A 69 3.69 5.35 2.82
CA CYS A 69 4.87 4.50 2.89
C CYS A 69 4.70 3.39 3.93
N ALA A 70 4.99 2.14 3.57
CA ALA A 70 4.94 1.02 4.50
C ALA A 70 6.06 1.04 5.55
N SER A 71 7.15 1.76 5.28
CA SER A 71 8.26 1.95 6.23
C SER A 71 8.06 3.14 7.16
N ASP A 72 7.17 4.07 6.81
CA ASP A 72 6.78 5.22 7.61
C ASP A 72 5.37 5.69 7.22
N PRO A 73 4.30 5.21 7.90
CA PRO A 73 2.91 5.51 7.52
C PRO A 73 2.55 7.00 7.56
N GLU A 74 3.35 7.82 8.24
CA GLU A 74 3.19 9.27 8.22
C GLU A 74 3.78 9.90 6.94
N SER A 75 4.65 9.21 6.24
CA SER A 75 5.24 9.65 4.97
C SER A 75 4.37 9.25 3.77
N PHE A 76 4.52 10.01 2.68
CA PHE A 76 3.85 9.74 1.41
C PHE A 76 4.86 9.15 0.42
N ASP A 77 4.46 8.07 -0.25
CA ASP A 77 5.13 7.55 -1.44
C ASP A 77 4.54 8.17 -2.72
N ALA A 78 3.25 8.55 -2.68
CA ALA A 78 2.64 9.33 -3.74
C ALA A 78 1.39 10.10 -3.27
N VAL A 79 0.96 11.06 -4.08
CA VAL A 79 -0.34 11.72 -4.02
C VAL A 79 -0.91 11.83 -5.43
N ARG A 80 -2.19 11.50 -5.59
CA ARG A 80 -2.94 11.65 -6.83
C ARG A 80 -4.13 12.57 -6.64
N ILE A 81 -4.35 13.47 -7.58
CA ILE A 81 -5.51 14.38 -7.63
C ILE A 81 -6.27 14.07 -8.93
N PRO A 82 -7.28 13.16 -8.88
CA PRO A 82 -7.94 12.64 -10.08
C PRO A 82 -8.52 13.73 -10.99
N GLN A 83 -9.22 14.71 -10.43
CA GLN A 83 -9.86 15.78 -11.19
C GLN A 83 -8.85 16.69 -11.92
N ARG A 84 -7.59 16.70 -11.46
CA ARG A 84 -6.48 17.45 -12.08
C ARG A 84 -5.60 16.57 -12.97
N ARG A 85 -5.88 15.26 -13.02
CA ARG A 85 -5.04 14.27 -13.72
C ARG A 85 -3.57 14.38 -13.33
N LEU A 86 -3.32 14.57 -12.03
CA LEU A 86 -2.02 14.89 -11.48
C LEU A 86 -1.58 13.83 -10.50
N VAL A 87 -0.31 13.42 -10.62
CA VAL A 87 0.37 12.54 -9.67
C VAL A 87 1.70 13.15 -9.27
N LEU A 88 2.01 13.15 -7.98
CA LEU A 88 3.35 13.34 -7.46
C LEU A 88 3.79 12.02 -6.82
N LEU A 89 4.96 11.50 -7.18
CA LEU A 89 5.43 10.16 -6.82
C LEU A 89 6.87 10.20 -6.33
N ASP A 90 7.19 9.52 -5.23
CA ASP A 90 8.58 9.24 -4.84
C ASP A 90 9.17 8.18 -5.77
N GLY A 91 10.12 8.57 -6.61
CA GLY A 91 10.81 7.69 -7.55
C GLY A 91 12.19 7.23 -7.07
N THR A 92 12.46 7.29 -5.74
CA THR A 92 13.72 6.78 -5.19
C THR A 92 13.63 5.28 -4.87
N ALA A 93 14.78 4.61 -4.84
CA ALA A 93 14.83 3.18 -4.50
C ALA A 93 14.11 2.89 -3.16
N PRO A 94 13.36 1.78 -3.06
CA PRO A 94 13.22 0.67 -4.01
C PRO A 94 12.23 0.93 -5.16
N HIS A 95 11.59 2.09 -5.27
CA HIS A 95 10.51 2.43 -6.22
C HIS A 95 11.05 3.25 -7.41
N THR A 96 12.08 2.76 -8.11
CA THR A 96 12.64 3.47 -9.27
C THR A 96 11.62 3.52 -10.41
N ILE A 97 10.95 4.65 -10.54
CA ILE A 97 10.01 4.94 -11.61
C ILE A 97 10.48 6.21 -12.33
N ASP A 98 10.33 6.25 -13.63
CA ASP A 98 10.56 7.41 -14.47
C ASP A 98 9.36 7.59 -15.43
N PRO A 99 9.08 8.83 -15.90
CA PRO A 99 8.05 9.05 -16.91
C PRO A 99 8.34 8.26 -18.17
N ALA A 100 7.32 7.65 -18.79
CA ALA A 100 7.49 6.90 -20.03
C ALA A 100 7.85 7.81 -21.21
N MET A 101 7.27 9.02 -21.23
CA MET A 101 7.52 10.06 -22.23
C MET A 101 7.79 11.40 -21.54
N PRO A 102 9.04 11.67 -21.10
CA PRO A 102 9.38 12.90 -20.39
C PRO A 102 8.92 14.16 -21.11
N GLY A 103 8.27 15.08 -20.39
CA GLY A 103 7.70 16.32 -20.94
C GLY A 103 6.30 16.15 -21.57
N ILE A 104 5.81 14.92 -21.77
CA ILE A 104 4.48 14.62 -22.28
C ILE A 104 3.59 14.06 -21.19
N ASP A 105 4.00 12.98 -20.55
CA ASP A 105 3.25 12.30 -19.47
C ASP A 105 3.81 12.57 -18.07
N GLY A 106 4.93 13.28 -17.98
CA GLY A 106 5.54 13.66 -16.71
C GLY A 106 6.94 14.21 -16.82
N GLU A 107 7.50 14.53 -15.68
CA GLU A 107 8.88 15.00 -15.55
C GLU A 107 9.48 14.57 -14.20
N THR A 108 10.82 14.60 -14.14
CA THR A 108 11.57 14.28 -12.93
C THR A 108 12.02 15.55 -12.23
N LEU A 109 11.68 15.67 -10.95
CA LEU A 109 12.14 16.72 -10.06
C LEU A 109 13.21 16.17 -9.10
N ASP A 110 14.48 16.49 -9.35
CA ASP A 110 15.60 16.07 -8.50
C ASP A 110 15.81 17.04 -7.34
N LEU A 111 15.24 16.73 -6.17
CA LEU A 111 15.51 17.46 -4.92
C LEU A 111 16.90 17.12 -4.34
N GLY A 112 17.49 16.00 -4.76
CA GLY A 112 18.84 15.59 -4.36
C GLY A 112 19.95 16.51 -4.89
N ARG A 113 19.65 17.36 -5.89
CA ARG A 113 20.59 18.41 -6.37
C ARG A 113 20.90 19.47 -5.30
N PHE A 114 20.01 19.63 -4.31
CA PHE A 114 20.17 20.58 -3.21
C PHE A 114 20.89 19.97 -2.00
N LEU A 115 21.53 18.83 -2.18
CA LEU A 115 22.30 18.13 -1.16
C LEU A 115 23.79 18.45 -1.30
N HIS A 116 24.44 18.88 -0.22
CA HIS A 116 25.88 19.11 -0.17
C HIS A 116 26.67 17.80 -0.14
N LYS A 117 26.87 17.17 -1.29
CA LYS A 117 27.36 15.80 -1.49
C LYS A 117 28.76 15.52 -0.91
N GLU A 118 29.64 16.51 -0.88
CA GLU A 118 31.05 16.32 -0.44
C GLU A 118 31.17 15.89 1.03
N VAL A 119 30.17 16.24 1.86
CA VAL A 119 30.19 15.90 3.28
C VAL A 119 29.95 14.41 3.50
N PHE A 120 29.14 13.75 2.64
CA PHE A 120 28.83 12.33 2.79
C PHE A 120 30.04 11.42 2.56
N LYS A 121 31.02 11.85 1.81
CA LYS A 121 32.27 11.09 1.63
C LYS A 121 32.95 10.82 2.97
N ARG A 122 32.88 11.76 3.92
CA ARG A 122 33.48 11.65 5.26
C ARG A 122 32.64 10.78 6.23
N ARG A 123 31.33 10.63 5.97
CA ARG A 123 30.41 9.84 6.79
C ARG A 123 30.07 8.48 6.15
N ARG A 124 30.83 8.11 5.12
CA ARG A 124 30.54 6.90 4.33
C ARG A 124 30.47 5.63 5.18
N GLU A 125 31.47 5.39 6.02
CA GLU A 125 31.53 4.17 6.83
C GLU A 125 30.35 4.06 7.79
N GLU A 126 30.01 5.15 8.45
CA GLU A 126 28.84 5.21 9.35
C GLU A 126 27.53 4.92 8.61
N LEU A 127 27.34 5.52 7.45
CA LEU A 127 26.15 5.26 6.62
C LEU A 127 26.08 3.80 6.15
N PHE A 128 27.23 3.18 5.81
CA PHE A 128 27.26 1.78 5.44
C PHE A 128 26.91 0.86 6.61
N VAL A 129 27.43 1.13 7.81
CA VAL A 129 27.10 0.34 9.01
C VAL A 129 25.59 0.40 9.27
N LEU A 130 25.00 1.59 9.29
CA LEU A 130 23.55 1.76 9.47
C LEU A 130 22.74 1.05 8.37
N ALA A 131 23.18 1.11 7.11
CA ALA A 131 22.50 0.44 6.02
C ALA A 131 22.55 -1.08 6.14
N GLU A 132 23.68 -1.66 6.60
CA GLU A 132 23.79 -3.11 6.84
C GLU A 132 22.94 -3.55 8.02
N GLU A 133 22.91 -2.77 9.11
CA GLU A 133 22.03 -3.01 10.25
C GLU A 133 20.57 -3.01 9.84
N ASN A 134 20.14 -1.99 9.09
CA ASN A 134 18.79 -1.91 8.55
C ASN A 134 18.43 -3.14 7.69
N ARG A 135 19.35 -3.57 6.83
CA ARG A 135 19.19 -4.76 5.99
C ARG A 135 19.04 -6.04 6.82
N ALA A 136 19.78 -6.15 7.93
CA ALA A 136 19.67 -7.30 8.84
C ALA A 136 18.29 -7.38 9.49
N HIS A 137 17.76 -6.24 9.97
CA HIS A 137 16.40 -6.17 10.53
C HIS A 137 15.34 -6.54 9.49
N TYR A 138 15.44 -6.04 8.25
CA TYR A 138 14.50 -6.42 7.18
C TYR A 138 14.51 -7.93 6.87
N LYS A 139 15.65 -8.63 7.00
CA LYS A 139 15.68 -10.10 6.85
C LYS A 139 14.81 -10.78 7.91
N ASN A 140 14.86 -10.31 9.15
CA ASN A 140 14.02 -10.83 10.25
C ASN A 140 12.55 -10.52 9.99
N VAL A 141 12.22 -9.28 9.57
CA VAL A 141 10.85 -8.90 9.18
C VAL A 141 10.29 -9.89 8.17
N PHE A 142 11.00 -10.11 7.07
CA PHE A 142 10.51 -10.96 5.98
C PHE A 142 10.46 -12.44 6.37
N ALA A 143 11.34 -12.92 7.25
CA ALA A 143 11.27 -14.28 7.78
C ALA A 143 9.99 -14.48 8.61
N CYS A 144 9.68 -13.56 9.54
CA CYS A 144 8.46 -13.64 10.35
C CYS A 144 7.20 -13.54 9.48
N LEU A 145 7.14 -12.59 8.54
CA LEU A 145 6.00 -12.44 7.64
C LEU A 145 5.83 -13.63 6.69
N SER A 146 6.92 -14.29 6.27
CA SER A 146 6.87 -15.50 5.46
C SER A 146 6.24 -16.68 6.21
N ALA A 147 6.63 -16.87 7.47
CA ALA A 147 6.05 -17.90 8.33
C ALA A 147 4.56 -17.61 8.62
N ALA A 148 4.22 -16.36 8.98
CA ALA A 148 2.83 -15.92 9.17
C ALA A 148 1.97 -16.16 7.92
N GLY A 149 2.49 -15.80 6.74
CA GLY A 149 1.81 -16.01 5.47
C GLY A 149 1.61 -17.49 5.13
N SER A 150 2.55 -18.36 5.52
CA SER A 150 2.40 -19.81 5.33
C SER A 150 1.29 -20.40 6.19
N LEU A 151 1.18 -19.97 7.45
CA LEU A 151 0.09 -20.38 8.35
C LEU A 151 -1.26 -19.89 7.84
N ARG A 152 -1.34 -18.62 7.43
CA ARG A 152 -2.57 -18.05 6.85
C ARG A 152 -3.00 -18.82 5.59
N ARG A 153 -2.09 -19.09 4.65
CA ARG A 153 -2.41 -19.91 3.45
C ARG A 153 -2.96 -21.28 3.82
N ALA A 154 -2.35 -21.94 4.80
CA ALA A 154 -2.81 -23.26 5.28
C ALA A 154 -4.23 -23.15 5.86
N ALA A 155 -4.52 -22.14 6.70
CA ALA A 155 -5.83 -21.91 7.28
C ALA A 155 -6.89 -21.65 6.20
N VAL A 156 -6.61 -20.77 5.23
CA VAL A 156 -7.54 -20.47 4.12
C VAL A 156 -7.75 -21.67 3.23
N SER A 157 -6.71 -22.47 2.96
CA SER A 157 -6.83 -23.70 2.19
C SER A 157 -7.67 -24.75 2.91
N GLU A 158 -7.55 -24.87 4.23
CA GLU A 158 -8.38 -25.74 5.05
C GLU A 158 -9.84 -25.32 5.00
N ALA A 159 -10.11 -24.02 5.19
CA ALA A 159 -11.47 -23.48 5.10
C ALA A 159 -12.10 -23.69 3.71
N ALA A 160 -11.30 -23.58 2.65
CA ALA A 160 -11.78 -23.82 1.28
C ALA A 160 -12.19 -25.29 1.04
N ARG A 161 -11.60 -26.26 1.74
CA ARG A 161 -12.01 -27.67 1.67
C ARG A 161 -13.38 -27.92 2.33
N SER A 162 -13.70 -27.14 3.35
CA SER A 162 -14.99 -27.21 4.05
C SER A 162 -16.11 -26.38 3.40
N ALA A 163 -15.77 -25.48 2.44
CA ALA A 163 -16.70 -24.54 1.82
C ALA A 163 -17.38 -25.11 0.57
N ASP A 164 -18.66 -24.78 0.38
CA ASP A 164 -19.36 -24.98 -0.89
C ASP A 164 -18.97 -23.88 -1.89
N LEU A 165 -17.88 -24.12 -2.63
CA LEU A 165 -17.39 -23.18 -3.63
C LEU A 165 -18.39 -22.94 -4.78
N THR A 166 -19.28 -23.89 -5.05
CA THR A 166 -20.31 -23.74 -6.09
C THR A 166 -21.35 -22.74 -5.63
N MET A 167 -21.83 -22.89 -4.41
CA MET A 167 -22.79 -21.95 -3.80
C MET A 167 -22.18 -20.53 -3.70
N ILE A 168 -20.91 -20.41 -3.27
CA ILE A 168 -20.21 -19.12 -3.21
C ILE A 168 -20.14 -18.45 -4.58
N ARG A 169 -19.76 -19.19 -5.63
CA ARG A 169 -19.66 -18.66 -7.00
C ARG A 169 -21.01 -18.22 -7.55
N THR A 170 -22.07 -18.99 -7.26
CA THR A 170 -23.44 -18.64 -7.66
C THR A 170 -23.87 -17.35 -6.97
N PHE A 171 -23.69 -17.26 -5.65
CA PHE A 171 -24.00 -16.06 -4.87
C PHE A 171 -23.28 -14.82 -5.42
N LEU A 172 -21.98 -14.92 -5.72
CA LEU A 172 -21.19 -13.80 -6.27
C LEU A 172 -21.65 -13.39 -7.67
N LYS A 173 -22.03 -14.35 -8.53
CA LYS A 173 -22.50 -14.06 -9.90
C LYS A 173 -23.89 -13.44 -9.93
N GLU A 174 -24.78 -13.86 -9.03
CA GLU A 174 -26.17 -13.38 -8.97
C GLU A 174 -26.28 -12.08 -8.16
N GLY A 175 -25.43 -11.92 -7.14
CA GLY A 175 -25.48 -10.78 -6.21
C GLY A 175 -24.84 -9.49 -6.73
N PHE A 176 -24.02 -9.56 -7.78
CA PHE A 176 -23.23 -8.40 -8.23
C PHE A 176 -23.22 -8.24 -9.76
N THR A 177 -23.37 -7.00 -10.21
CA THR A 177 -23.16 -6.64 -11.62
C THR A 177 -21.68 -6.45 -11.86
N LEU A 178 -21.08 -7.20 -12.80
CA LEU A 178 -19.68 -7.10 -13.11
C LEU A 178 -19.35 -5.77 -13.82
N PRO A 179 -18.23 -5.14 -13.45
CA PRO A 179 -17.71 -3.98 -14.15
C PRO A 179 -17.34 -4.31 -15.61
N LYS A 180 -17.08 -3.26 -16.41
CA LYS A 180 -16.61 -3.42 -17.79
C LYS A 180 -15.30 -4.19 -17.85
N GLU A 181 -15.06 -4.85 -19.00
CA GLU A 181 -13.76 -5.48 -19.27
C GLU A 181 -12.60 -4.50 -19.15
N GLY A 182 -11.47 -5.00 -18.65
CA GLY A 182 -10.25 -4.22 -18.48
C GLY A 182 -9.29 -4.86 -17.49
N THR A 183 -8.30 -4.09 -17.05
CA THR A 183 -7.30 -4.52 -16.07
C THR A 183 -7.67 -3.97 -14.70
N PRO A 184 -7.71 -4.78 -13.65
CA PRO A 184 -7.97 -4.31 -12.31
C PRO A 184 -6.83 -3.42 -11.79
N ARG A 185 -7.19 -2.41 -11.00
CA ARG A 185 -6.26 -1.64 -10.20
C ARG A 185 -5.89 -2.44 -8.95
N THR A 186 -4.60 -2.71 -8.77
CA THR A 186 -4.12 -3.49 -7.64
C THR A 186 -3.33 -2.61 -6.67
N LEU A 187 -3.65 -2.68 -5.37
CA LEU A 187 -3.01 -1.93 -4.29
C LEU A 187 -3.11 -2.73 -2.97
N PHE A 188 -2.66 -2.12 -1.87
CA PHE A 188 -2.89 -2.61 -0.51
C PHE A 188 -3.68 -1.58 0.30
N LEU A 189 -4.55 -2.05 1.21
CA LEU A 189 -5.21 -1.22 2.23
C LEU A 189 -4.59 -1.41 3.62
N THR A 190 -3.88 -2.52 3.80
CA THR A 190 -3.17 -2.81 5.05
C THR A 190 -1.71 -3.11 4.78
N SER A 191 -0.86 -2.79 5.74
CA SER A 191 0.55 -3.18 5.73
C SER A 191 1.08 -3.30 7.16
N PRO A 192 1.92 -4.30 7.46
CA PRO A 192 2.79 -4.24 8.64
C PRO A 192 3.73 -3.03 8.52
N THR A 193 3.73 -2.19 9.55
CA THR A 193 4.51 -0.94 9.63
C THR A 193 5.17 -0.81 10.99
N PRO A 194 6.12 0.10 11.20
CA PRO A 194 6.70 0.36 12.53
C PRO A 194 5.68 0.78 13.60
N ALA A 195 4.54 1.34 13.19
CA ALA A 195 3.46 1.75 14.10
C ALA A 195 2.48 0.61 14.44
N GLY A 196 2.64 -0.56 13.85
CA GLY A 196 1.72 -1.69 13.92
C GLY A 196 1.22 -2.08 12.54
N VAL A 197 0.21 -2.93 12.47
CA VAL A 197 -0.48 -3.19 11.20
C VAL A 197 -1.41 -2.01 10.93
N ALA A 198 -1.01 -1.17 9.98
CA ALA A 198 -1.84 -0.04 9.57
C ALA A 198 -2.95 -0.51 8.63
N ASP A 199 -4.15 0.04 8.81
CA ASP A 199 -5.37 -0.36 8.09
C ASP A 199 -6.12 0.87 7.58
N PHE A 200 -6.38 0.91 6.28
CA PHE A 200 -7.09 1.98 5.60
C PHE A 200 -8.42 1.51 4.97
N ARG A 201 -8.96 0.35 5.36
CA ARG A 201 -10.22 -0.16 4.82
C ARG A 201 -11.39 0.81 5.08
N GLU A 202 -11.44 1.43 6.26
CA GLU A 202 -12.45 2.43 6.61
C GLU A 202 -12.25 3.80 5.94
N ALA A 203 -11.04 4.07 5.45
CA ALA A 203 -10.71 5.33 4.75
C ALA A 203 -11.07 5.28 3.25
N GLN A 204 -11.79 4.26 2.81
CA GLN A 204 -12.25 4.14 1.44
C GLN A 204 -13.66 4.73 1.31
N ASP A 205 -13.85 5.53 0.28
CA ASP A 205 -15.13 6.14 -0.07
C ASP A 205 -16.03 5.09 -0.76
N ALA A 206 -16.41 4.03 -0.03
CA ALA A 206 -17.31 3.02 -0.51
C ALA A 206 -18.68 3.25 0.15
N GLU A 207 -19.70 3.49 -0.68
CA GLU A 207 -21.08 3.65 -0.19
C GLU A 207 -21.57 2.37 0.51
N ASN A 208 -21.11 1.21 0.03
CA ASN A 208 -21.44 -0.10 0.58
C ASN A 208 -20.18 -0.91 0.84
N THR A 209 -19.81 -1.12 2.10
CA THR A 209 -18.76 -2.06 2.48
C THR A 209 -19.38 -3.26 3.19
N VAL A 210 -19.12 -4.46 2.67
CA VAL A 210 -19.55 -5.73 3.26
C VAL A 210 -18.33 -6.43 3.84
N TYR A 211 -18.35 -6.65 5.13
CA TYR A 211 -17.31 -7.40 5.82
C TYR A 211 -17.69 -8.89 5.90
N LEU A 212 -16.85 -9.72 5.29
CA LEU A 212 -16.98 -11.18 5.25
C LEU A 212 -16.15 -11.78 6.38
N PRO A 213 -16.77 -12.46 7.37
CA PRO A 213 -16.10 -12.85 8.60
C PRO A 213 -15.10 -13.99 8.41
N GLY A 214 -14.00 -13.90 9.13
CA GLY A 214 -13.01 -14.95 9.32
C GLY A 214 -12.32 -15.44 8.04
N VAL A 215 -11.76 -16.64 8.11
CA VAL A 215 -11.05 -17.27 7.00
C VAL A 215 -11.97 -17.64 5.83
N LEU A 216 -13.26 -17.89 6.10
CA LEU A 216 -14.25 -18.15 5.06
C LEU A 216 -14.47 -16.89 4.20
N GLY A 217 -14.43 -15.69 4.79
CA GLY A 217 -14.42 -14.44 4.05
C GLY A 217 -13.26 -14.35 3.06
N ALA A 218 -12.07 -14.84 3.43
CA ALA A 218 -10.93 -14.91 2.51
C ALA A 218 -11.17 -15.91 1.36
N VAL A 219 -11.89 -17.01 1.60
CA VAL A 219 -12.30 -17.96 0.54
C VAL A 219 -13.23 -17.28 -0.45
N PHE A 220 -14.25 -16.54 0.05
CA PHE A 220 -15.15 -15.73 -0.80
C PHE A 220 -14.40 -14.73 -1.66
N LEU A 221 -13.45 -13.99 -1.08
CA LEU A 221 -12.68 -13.00 -1.79
C LEU A 221 -11.78 -13.62 -2.86
N ASN A 222 -11.22 -14.81 -2.63
CA ASN A 222 -10.48 -15.54 -3.65
C ASN A 222 -11.35 -15.89 -4.86
N GLU A 223 -12.60 -16.30 -4.65
CA GLU A 223 -13.54 -16.55 -5.74
C GLU A 223 -14.02 -15.24 -6.41
N ALA A 224 -14.23 -14.17 -5.62
CA ALA A 224 -14.55 -12.85 -6.16
C ALA A 224 -13.42 -12.30 -7.06
N MET A 225 -12.16 -12.42 -6.64
CA MET A 225 -11.00 -12.00 -7.42
C MET A 225 -10.96 -12.73 -8.78
N LYS A 226 -11.20 -14.05 -8.81
CA LYS A 226 -11.26 -14.82 -10.07
C LYS A 226 -12.36 -14.31 -11.01
N LEU A 227 -13.47 -13.84 -10.43
CA LEU A 227 -14.60 -13.34 -11.20
C LEU A 227 -14.31 -11.99 -11.85
N VAL A 228 -13.50 -11.12 -11.19
CA VAL A 228 -13.23 -9.75 -11.64
C VAL A 228 -11.85 -9.52 -12.21
N GLN A 229 -11.00 -10.54 -12.33
CA GLN A 229 -9.59 -10.41 -12.75
C GLN A 229 -9.38 -9.76 -14.12
N ASN A 230 -10.40 -9.74 -14.98
CA ASN A 230 -10.38 -9.15 -16.31
C ASN A 230 -11.37 -7.96 -16.42
N THR A 231 -11.62 -7.25 -15.33
CA THR A 231 -12.56 -6.13 -15.30
C THR A 231 -11.92 -4.86 -14.74
N GLN A 232 -12.50 -3.71 -15.08
CA GLN A 232 -12.09 -2.41 -14.51
C GLN A 232 -12.57 -2.28 -13.07
N THR A 233 -11.83 -2.87 -12.13
CA THR A 233 -12.16 -2.88 -10.71
C THR A 233 -10.95 -2.56 -9.83
N GLU A 234 -11.12 -2.55 -8.51
CA GLU A 234 -10.03 -2.43 -7.55
C GLU A 234 -9.90 -3.71 -6.75
N ILE A 235 -8.68 -4.27 -6.70
CA ILE A 235 -8.31 -5.43 -5.90
C ILE A 235 -7.26 -4.98 -4.89
N PHE A 236 -7.56 -5.19 -3.61
CA PHE A 236 -6.64 -4.88 -2.53
C PHE A 236 -6.09 -6.17 -1.95
N LEU A 237 -4.77 -6.37 -2.09
CA LEU A 237 -4.12 -7.61 -1.71
C LEU A 237 -3.87 -7.68 -0.20
N HIS A 238 -3.78 -8.90 0.31
CA HIS A 238 -3.46 -9.16 1.71
C HIS A 238 -1.94 -9.21 1.91
N PRO A 239 -1.33 -8.43 2.83
CA PRO A 239 0.13 -8.35 2.95
C PRO A 239 0.81 -9.67 3.30
N LEU A 240 0.19 -10.55 4.11
CA LEU A 240 0.74 -11.87 4.42
C LEU A 240 0.63 -12.86 3.25
N THR A 241 -0.35 -12.70 2.39
CA THR A 241 -0.62 -13.58 1.23
C THR A 241 -0.87 -12.70 0.00
N PRO A 242 0.17 -12.05 -0.57
CA PRO A 242 0.01 -11.03 -1.62
C PRO A 242 -0.48 -11.59 -2.97
N GLU A 243 -0.65 -12.87 -3.08
CA GLU A 243 -1.36 -13.55 -4.17
C GLU A 243 -2.88 -13.62 -3.98
N ALA A 244 -3.38 -13.24 -2.80
CA ALA A 244 -4.79 -13.31 -2.43
C ALA A 244 -5.33 -11.93 -2.03
N PRO A 245 -6.60 -11.64 -2.29
CA PRO A 245 -7.20 -10.36 -1.93
C PRO A 245 -7.54 -10.29 -0.44
N GLN A 246 -7.48 -9.08 0.10
CA GLN A 246 -8.08 -8.70 1.38
C GLN A 246 -9.42 -8.00 1.17
N CYS A 247 -9.52 -7.21 0.10
CA CYS A 247 -10.77 -6.60 -0.35
C CYS A 247 -10.85 -6.65 -1.89
N VAL A 248 -12.07 -6.70 -2.40
CA VAL A 248 -12.38 -6.61 -3.83
C VAL A 248 -13.54 -5.64 -4.00
N ARG A 249 -13.40 -4.64 -4.84
CA ARG A 249 -14.52 -3.76 -5.21
C ARG A 249 -15.24 -4.32 -6.43
N ILE A 250 -16.57 -4.42 -6.33
CA ILE A 250 -17.42 -4.83 -7.45
C ILE A 250 -18.52 -3.76 -7.60
N GLY A 251 -18.39 -2.90 -8.60
CA GLY A 251 -19.25 -1.72 -8.73
C GLY A 251 -19.08 -0.78 -7.53
N ASP A 252 -20.18 -0.42 -6.87
CA ASP A 252 -20.19 0.48 -5.69
C ASP A 252 -19.99 -0.29 -4.37
N THR A 253 -19.90 -1.61 -4.41
CA THR A 253 -19.73 -2.46 -3.22
C THR A 253 -18.28 -2.88 -3.05
N MET A 254 -17.76 -2.72 -1.85
CA MET A 254 -16.47 -3.26 -1.45
C MET A 254 -16.66 -4.46 -0.52
N LEU A 255 -16.22 -5.63 -0.96
CA LEU A 255 -16.16 -6.84 -0.15
C LEU A 255 -14.81 -6.91 0.54
N CYS A 256 -14.77 -7.00 1.87
CA CYS A 256 -13.54 -7.08 2.65
C CYS A 256 -13.57 -8.30 3.58
N ALA A 257 -12.43 -8.99 3.73
CA ALA A 257 -12.27 -9.93 4.81
C ALA A 257 -12.19 -9.19 6.16
N ALA A 258 -12.99 -9.65 7.13
CA ALA A 258 -12.88 -9.21 8.51
C ALA A 258 -12.02 -10.20 9.31
N ASP A 259 -11.31 -9.69 10.31
CA ASP A 259 -10.54 -10.55 11.21
C ASP A 259 -11.41 -11.19 12.32
N ASP A 260 -12.72 -10.88 12.33
CA ASP A 260 -13.67 -11.43 13.30
C ASP A 260 -13.97 -12.92 13.04
N THR A 261 -13.85 -13.71 14.09
CA THR A 261 -14.10 -15.16 14.08
C THR A 261 -15.58 -15.54 14.14
N ARG A 262 -16.49 -14.56 14.32
CA ARG A 262 -17.93 -14.82 14.39
C ARG A 262 -18.52 -15.00 13.00
N SER A 263 -18.54 -16.23 12.53
CA SER A 263 -19.06 -16.57 11.21
C SER A 263 -20.58 -16.58 11.18
N THR A 264 -21.17 -15.74 10.31
CA THR A 264 -22.58 -15.85 9.87
C THR A 264 -22.70 -16.55 8.52
N LEU A 265 -21.59 -17.08 7.96
CA LEU A 265 -21.54 -17.71 6.63
C LEU A 265 -21.61 -19.25 6.71
N ASN A 266 -22.16 -19.82 7.79
CA ASN A 266 -22.23 -21.27 7.98
C ASN A 266 -23.04 -22.01 6.91
N GLU A 267 -23.98 -21.33 6.25
CA GLU A 267 -24.76 -21.89 5.15
C GLU A 267 -23.90 -22.26 3.92
N PHE A 268 -22.72 -21.67 3.80
CA PHE A 268 -21.76 -21.96 2.73
C PHE A 268 -20.74 -23.06 3.10
N LEU A 269 -20.95 -23.76 4.23
CA LEU A 269 -20.09 -24.85 4.66
C LEU A 269 -20.71 -26.21 4.37
N LEU A 270 -19.92 -27.11 3.78
CA LEU A 270 -20.24 -28.52 3.59
C LEU A 270 -19.89 -29.37 4.82
N SER A 271 -18.95 -28.89 5.63
CA SER A 271 -18.50 -29.54 6.86
C SER A 271 -18.00 -28.49 7.86
N PRO A 272 -17.95 -28.79 9.17
CA PRO A 272 -17.36 -27.90 10.18
C PRO A 272 -15.94 -27.49 9.84
N LEU A 273 -15.56 -26.26 10.22
CA LEU A 273 -14.18 -25.79 10.10
C LEU A 273 -13.27 -26.54 11.09
N SER A 274 -12.03 -26.82 10.65
CA SER A 274 -11.01 -27.49 11.45
C SER A 274 -10.51 -26.62 12.61
N ASP A 275 -10.22 -27.24 13.76
CA ASP A 275 -9.58 -26.62 14.92
C ASP A 275 -8.16 -26.12 14.62
N PHE A 276 -7.55 -26.57 13.53
CA PHE A 276 -6.28 -26.05 13.05
C PHE A 276 -6.36 -24.56 12.65
N ILE A 277 -7.51 -24.10 12.15
CA ILE A 277 -7.68 -22.74 11.65
C ILE A 277 -7.43 -21.67 12.73
N PRO A 278 -8.09 -21.69 13.89
CA PRO A 278 -7.86 -20.70 14.94
C PRO A 278 -6.41 -20.74 15.44
N PHE A 279 -5.81 -21.93 15.58
CA PHE A 279 -4.40 -22.08 15.93
C PHE A 279 -3.50 -21.37 14.90
N ALA A 280 -3.65 -21.69 13.61
CA ALA A 280 -2.79 -21.14 12.55
C ALA A 280 -2.93 -19.60 12.43
N MET A 281 -4.14 -19.06 12.63
CA MET A 281 -4.38 -17.62 12.60
C MET A 281 -3.77 -16.92 13.80
N GLN A 282 -3.85 -17.48 15.01
CA GLN A 282 -3.22 -16.93 16.22
C GLN A 282 -1.70 -16.90 16.10
N GLU A 283 -1.08 -17.96 15.60
CA GLU A 283 0.38 -18.00 15.38
C GLU A 283 0.81 -17.01 14.27
N ALA A 284 0.01 -16.85 13.22
CA ALA A 284 0.27 -15.85 12.18
C ALA A 284 0.22 -14.41 12.73
N GLU A 285 -0.70 -14.12 13.64
CA GLU A 285 -0.79 -12.84 14.32
C GLU A 285 0.45 -12.59 15.21
N THR A 286 0.86 -13.59 16.00
CA THR A 286 2.05 -13.54 16.86
C THR A 286 3.32 -13.24 16.03
N LEU A 287 3.51 -13.93 14.92
CA LEU A 287 4.63 -13.70 14.02
C LEU A 287 4.58 -12.33 13.33
N THR A 288 3.38 -11.85 13.01
CA THR A 288 3.20 -10.50 12.47
C THR A 288 3.56 -9.44 13.49
N ALA A 289 3.19 -9.62 14.76
CA ALA A 289 3.58 -8.73 15.85
C ALA A 289 5.12 -8.69 16.01
N GLN A 290 5.79 -9.85 15.92
CA GLN A 290 7.25 -9.91 15.95
C GLN A 290 7.89 -9.15 14.77
N ALA A 291 7.32 -9.28 13.57
CA ALA A 291 7.77 -8.51 12.40
C ALA A 291 7.62 -7.00 12.61
N VAL A 292 6.56 -6.55 13.29
CA VAL A 292 6.37 -5.13 13.63
C VAL A 292 7.47 -4.63 14.58
N GLU A 293 7.91 -5.44 15.56
CA GLU A 293 9.04 -5.04 16.42
C GLU A 293 10.33 -4.85 15.60
N GLU A 294 10.63 -5.75 14.69
CA GLU A 294 11.79 -5.60 13.78
C GLU A 294 11.64 -4.37 12.86
N LEU A 295 10.43 -4.07 12.38
CA LEU A 295 10.17 -2.84 11.60
C LEU A 295 10.43 -1.57 12.43
N ARG A 296 10.18 -1.57 13.73
CA ARG A 296 10.54 -0.46 14.62
C ARG A 296 12.06 -0.24 14.67
N LEU A 297 12.83 -1.32 14.64
CA LEU A 297 14.30 -1.23 14.55
C LEU A 297 14.73 -0.69 13.18
N CYS A 298 14.13 -1.17 12.08
CA CYS A 298 14.34 -0.60 10.74
C CYS A 298 14.08 0.91 10.71
N LYS A 299 12.98 1.36 11.34
CA LYS A 299 12.63 2.80 11.37
C LYS A 299 13.68 3.61 12.16
N ARG A 300 14.16 3.11 13.31
CA ARG A 300 15.21 3.76 14.09
C ARG A 300 16.50 3.93 13.28
N THR A 301 16.92 2.89 12.56
CA THR A 301 18.10 2.91 11.71
C THR A 301 17.92 3.88 10.55
N HIS A 302 16.73 3.89 9.92
CA HIS A 302 16.38 4.84 8.86
C HIS A 302 16.42 6.30 9.38
N ASP A 303 15.87 6.58 10.57
CA ASP A 303 15.87 7.90 11.17
C ASP A 303 17.28 8.38 11.53
N ALA A 304 18.16 7.45 11.94
CA ALA A 304 19.57 7.75 12.15
C ALA A 304 20.25 8.17 10.83
N ILE A 305 20.00 7.44 9.74
CA ILE A 305 20.49 7.82 8.40
C ILE A 305 19.95 9.20 8.01
N GLU A 306 18.66 9.45 8.16
CA GLU A 306 18.03 10.72 7.83
C GLU A 306 18.62 11.88 8.63
N THR A 307 18.92 11.66 9.92
CA THR A 307 19.56 12.64 10.80
C THR A 307 20.96 13.02 10.28
N ILE A 308 21.67 12.09 9.65
CA ILE A 308 22.97 12.39 9.01
C ILE A 308 22.77 13.24 7.76
N TYR A 309 21.69 13.06 7.01
CA TYR A 309 21.43 13.79 5.75
C TYR A 309 20.91 15.21 5.98
N ARG A 310 19.99 15.40 6.92
CA ARG A 310 19.26 16.67 7.15
C ARG A 310 20.14 17.93 7.24
N PRO A 311 21.28 17.97 7.98
CA PRO A 311 22.12 19.17 8.09
C PRO A 311 22.75 19.62 6.77
N PHE A 312 22.75 18.77 5.76
CA PHE A 312 23.41 19.00 4.48
C PHE A 312 22.42 19.23 3.32
N VAL A 313 21.15 19.39 3.62
CA VAL A 313 20.12 19.76 2.67
C VAL A 313 19.94 21.28 2.70
N ASP A 314 20.00 21.93 1.54
CA ASP A 314 19.63 23.33 1.38
C ASP A 314 18.09 23.46 1.31
N TYR A 315 17.46 23.54 2.47
CA TYR A 315 16.01 23.62 2.59
C TYR A 315 15.42 24.89 1.99
N ASP A 316 16.16 26.00 1.92
CA ASP A 316 15.69 27.24 1.30
C ASP A 316 15.48 27.06 -0.20
N HIS A 317 16.39 26.33 -0.86
CA HIS A 317 16.22 25.98 -2.27
C HIS A 317 15.12 24.94 -2.49
N VAL A 318 15.01 23.94 -1.63
CA VAL A 318 13.92 22.95 -1.67
C VAL A 318 12.56 23.63 -1.53
N GLU A 319 12.45 24.61 -0.62
CA GLU A 319 11.20 25.32 -0.41
C GLU A 319 10.82 26.21 -1.59
N ARG A 320 11.79 26.92 -2.16
CA ARG A 320 11.56 27.72 -3.38
C ARG A 320 11.08 26.84 -4.54
N GLU A 321 11.71 25.70 -4.76
CA GLU A 321 11.31 24.79 -5.83
C GLU A 321 9.93 24.17 -5.56
N THR A 322 9.65 23.85 -4.30
CA THR A 322 8.32 23.38 -3.88
C THR A 322 7.24 24.42 -4.19
N ASN A 323 7.45 25.68 -3.80
CA ASN A 323 6.48 26.75 -4.01
C ASN A 323 6.29 27.04 -5.51
N ARG A 324 7.37 27.03 -6.31
CA ARG A 324 7.32 27.17 -7.76
C ARG A 324 6.47 26.05 -8.41
N LEU A 325 6.67 24.81 -7.99
CA LEU A 325 5.85 23.70 -8.48
C LEU A 325 4.38 23.90 -8.11
N LEU A 326 4.08 24.20 -6.84
CA LEU A 326 2.70 24.40 -6.37
C LEU A 326 1.98 25.53 -7.11
N GLU A 327 2.68 26.64 -7.43
CA GLU A 327 2.15 27.72 -8.27
C GLU A 327 1.85 27.24 -9.70
N THR A 328 2.75 26.43 -10.28
CA THR A 328 2.58 25.85 -11.62
C THR A 328 1.37 24.92 -11.69
N LEU A 329 1.12 24.13 -10.64
CA LEU A 329 0.01 23.18 -10.57
C LEU A 329 -1.37 23.84 -10.52
N ARG A 330 -1.47 25.11 -10.12
CA ARG A 330 -2.73 25.89 -10.03
C ARG A 330 -3.86 25.10 -9.34
N LEU A 331 -3.52 24.49 -8.23
CA LEU A 331 -4.44 23.66 -7.44
C LEU A 331 -5.46 24.52 -6.70
#